data_ed5801581309e38157385cdc5d1ae161
#
_entry.id   ed5801581309e38157385cdc5d1ae161
#
_cell.length_a   1.000
_cell.length_b   1.000
_cell.length_c   1.000
_cell.angle_alpha   90.00
_cell.angle_beta   90.00
_cell.angle_gamma   90.00
#
_symmetry.space_group_name_H-M   'P 1'
#
loop_
_entity.id
_entity.type
_entity.pdbx_description
1 polymer ?
#
loop_
_entity_poly.entity_id
_entity_poly.type
_entity_poly.pdbx_seq_one_letter_code
_entity_poly.pdbx_strand_id
1 'polypeptide(L)'
;MAAPYSPVMARLGDIVFDAAHPASLARFWAAALDGYAVAPYDEAELARLRANGVADPEDDPSVLVEPAVPGPPRLFFTLVPEPKTVKNRVHLDLRAADPDAEAARLVRLGATQLARLDGWVTLADPEGNEFDVLPVQ
;
A
#
# COMPACT_ATOMS: atom_id res chain seq x y z
N MET A 1 -16.09 -4.55 18.58
CA MET A 1 -17.23 -5.05 17.76
C MET A 1 -17.44 -4.14 16.58
N ALA A 2 -17.54 -4.69 15.38
CA ALA A 2 -17.81 -3.91 14.20
C ALA A 2 -19.25 -3.39 14.18
N ALA A 3 -19.46 -2.18 13.64
CA ALA A 3 -20.79 -1.65 13.42
C ALA A 3 -21.55 -2.55 12.43
N PRO A 4 -22.88 -2.67 12.59
CA PRO A 4 -23.67 -3.46 11.66
C PRO A 4 -23.64 -2.88 10.27
N TYR A 5 -23.63 -3.76 9.27
CA TYR A 5 -23.66 -3.37 7.87
C TYR A 5 -24.98 -2.68 7.52
N SER A 6 -24.90 -1.51 6.89
CA SER A 6 -26.05 -0.81 6.33
C SER A 6 -26.07 -0.98 4.81
N PRO A 7 -27.11 -1.64 4.25
CA PRO A 7 -27.17 -1.84 2.79
C PRO A 7 -27.46 -0.56 1.99
N VAL A 8 -27.84 0.54 2.66
CA VAL A 8 -28.17 1.82 1.99
C VAL A 8 -27.03 2.82 2.02
N MET A 9 -25.94 2.53 2.74
CA MET A 9 -24.79 3.43 2.86
C MET A 9 -23.53 2.77 2.31
N ALA A 10 -22.71 3.56 1.63
CA ALA A 10 -21.42 3.09 1.14
C ALA A 10 -20.49 2.76 2.31
N ARG A 11 -19.61 1.79 2.09
CA ARG A 11 -18.57 1.40 3.04
C ARG A 11 -17.21 1.50 2.36
N LEU A 12 -16.19 1.90 3.12
CA LEU A 12 -14.83 1.85 2.62
C LEU A 12 -14.42 0.37 2.45
N GLY A 13 -14.03 -0.01 1.23
CA GLY A 13 -13.55 -1.36 0.94
C GLY A 13 -12.05 -1.39 0.74
N ASP A 14 -11.59 -0.63 -0.23
CA ASP A 14 -10.22 -0.68 -0.70
C ASP A 14 -9.62 0.72 -0.80
N ILE A 15 -8.30 0.79 -0.69
CA ILE A 15 -7.52 1.96 -1.10
C ILE A 15 -6.72 1.54 -2.32
N VAL A 16 -6.80 2.30 -3.40
CA VAL A 16 -6.11 1.99 -4.65
C VAL A 16 -5.01 2.99 -4.89
N PHE A 17 -3.80 2.49 -5.09
CA PHE A 17 -2.63 3.28 -5.47
C PHE A 17 -2.44 3.16 -6.97
N ASP A 18 -2.47 4.27 -7.69
CA ASP A 18 -1.99 4.30 -9.06
C ASP A 18 -0.48 4.15 -9.05
N ALA A 19 0.06 3.31 -9.91
CA ALA A 19 1.46 2.91 -9.86
C ALA A 19 2.08 2.78 -11.25
N ALA A 20 3.38 3.07 -11.33
CA ALA A 20 4.18 2.74 -12.51
C ALA A 20 4.62 1.27 -12.48
N HIS A 21 4.85 0.71 -11.28
CA HIS A 21 5.29 -0.66 -11.08
C HIS A 21 4.51 -1.31 -9.93
N PRO A 22 3.28 -1.79 -10.20
CA PRO A 22 2.40 -2.30 -9.16
C PRO A 22 3.03 -3.36 -8.27
N ALA A 23 3.71 -4.36 -8.83
CA ALA A 23 4.27 -5.46 -8.05
C ALA A 23 5.32 -4.99 -7.04
N SER A 24 6.27 -4.14 -7.45
CA SER A 24 7.31 -3.66 -6.54
C SER A 24 6.75 -2.71 -5.49
N LEU A 25 5.81 -1.83 -5.86
CA LEU A 25 5.16 -0.94 -4.91
C LEU A 25 4.34 -1.73 -3.89
N ALA A 26 3.62 -2.75 -4.34
CA ALA A 26 2.86 -3.64 -3.47
C ALA A 26 3.76 -4.34 -2.45
N ARG A 27 4.93 -4.82 -2.87
CA ARG A 27 5.88 -5.46 -1.94
C ARG A 27 6.37 -4.49 -0.88
N PHE A 28 6.63 -3.24 -1.25
CA PHE A 28 7.00 -2.21 -0.26
C PHE A 28 5.91 -2.07 0.80
N TRP A 29 4.67 -1.85 0.41
CA TRP A 29 3.57 -1.62 1.35
C TRP A 29 3.23 -2.87 2.16
N ALA A 30 3.33 -4.06 1.57
CA ALA A 30 3.16 -5.31 2.31
C ALA A 30 4.21 -5.46 3.42
N ALA A 31 5.46 -5.08 3.14
CA ALA A 31 6.53 -5.11 4.14
C ALA A 31 6.44 -3.95 5.14
N ALA A 32 5.89 -2.82 4.73
CA ALA A 32 5.76 -1.63 5.58
C ALA A 32 4.68 -1.80 6.65
N LEU A 33 3.56 -2.45 6.31
CA LEU A 33 2.38 -2.52 7.18
C LEU A 33 2.33 -3.82 7.97
N ASP A 34 2.10 -3.70 9.27
CA ASP A 34 1.93 -4.86 10.14
C ASP A 34 0.69 -5.66 9.72
N GLY A 35 0.87 -6.97 9.55
CA GLY A 35 -0.23 -7.88 9.25
C GLY A 35 -0.76 -7.81 7.81
N TYR A 36 -0.05 -7.18 6.87
CA TYR A 36 -0.42 -7.16 5.46
C TYR A 36 0.54 -8.01 4.63
N ALA A 37 0.03 -8.62 3.57
CA ALA A 37 0.82 -9.42 2.64
C ALA A 37 0.27 -9.31 1.22
N VAL A 38 1.14 -9.47 0.23
CA VAL A 38 0.70 -9.60 -1.16
C VAL A 38 -0.14 -10.86 -1.27
N ALA A 39 -1.32 -10.76 -1.91
CA ALA A 39 -2.19 -11.91 -2.12
C ALA A 39 -1.44 -12.98 -2.92
N PRO A 40 -1.55 -14.27 -2.54
CA PRO A 40 -0.79 -15.33 -3.20
C PRO A 40 -1.25 -15.55 -4.64
N TYR A 41 -0.29 -15.93 -5.49
CA TYR A 41 -0.54 -16.31 -6.88
C TYR A 41 -0.66 -17.83 -6.94
N ASP A 42 -1.87 -18.34 -6.79
CA ASP A 42 -2.14 -19.76 -6.98
C ASP A 42 -2.27 -20.11 -8.48
N GLU A 43 -2.50 -21.40 -8.78
CA GLU A 43 -2.62 -21.89 -10.16
C GLU A 43 -3.72 -21.17 -10.95
N ALA A 44 -4.86 -20.91 -10.31
CA ALA A 44 -5.99 -20.24 -10.96
C ALA A 44 -5.64 -18.77 -11.29
N GLU A 45 -4.96 -18.09 -10.37
CA GLU A 45 -4.56 -16.70 -10.56
C GLU A 45 -3.49 -16.59 -11.66
N LEU A 46 -2.52 -17.50 -11.68
CA LEU A 46 -1.50 -17.54 -12.73
C LEU A 46 -2.13 -17.81 -14.09
N ALA A 47 -3.12 -18.71 -14.15
CA ALA A 47 -3.85 -19.00 -15.39
C ALA A 47 -4.63 -17.76 -15.87
N ARG A 48 -5.25 -17.03 -14.95
CA ARG A 48 -5.96 -15.78 -15.28
C ARG A 48 -5.01 -14.74 -15.87
N LEU A 49 -3.83 -14.57 -15.29
CA LEU A 49 -2.82 -13.66 -15.80
C LEU A 49 -2.37 -14.05 -17.21
N ARG A 50 -2.06 -15.33 -17.43
CA ARG A 50 -1.66 -15.82 -18.75
C ARG A 50 -2.76 -15.60 -19.80
N ALA A 51 -4.02 -15.82 -19.43
CA ALA A 51 -5.16 -15.58 -20.31
C ALA A 51 -5.27 -14.11 -20.72
N ASN A 52 -4.75 -13.19 -19.89
CA ASN A 52 -4.72 -11.76 -20.17
C ASN A 52 -3.36 -11.30 -20.74
N GLY A 53 -2.51 -12.21 -21.15
CA GLY A 53 -1.23 -11.88 -21.78
C GLY A 53 -0.11 -11.56 -20.81
N VAL A 54 -0.27 -11.84 -19.52
CA VAL A 54 0.74 -11.59 -18.49
C VAL A 54 1.40 -12.90 -18.12
N ALA A 55 2.67 -13.07 -18.50
CA ALA A 55 3.43 -14.31 -18.27
C ALA A 55 4.04 -14.36 -16.87
N ASP A 56 4.40 -13.22 -16.29
CA ASP A 56 5.09 -13.12 -15.01
C ASP A 56 4.28 -12.22 -14.08
N PRO A 57 3.98 -12.66 -12.84
CA PRO A 57 3.31 -11.81 -11.84
C PRO A 57 4.00 -10.45 -11.57
N GLU A 58 5.30 -10.35 -11.86
CA GLU A 58 6.01 -9.06 -11.78
C GLU A 58 5.40 -8.01 -12.71
N ASP A 59 4.72 -8.45 -13.77
CA ASP A 59 4.07 -7.57 -14.74
C ASP A 59 2.56 -7.47 -14.53
N ASP A 60 2.05 -7.96 -13.41
CA ASP A 60 0.63 -7.87 -13.09
C ASP A 60 0.20 -6.40 -13.02
N PRO A 61 -0.77 -5.97 -13.85
CA PRO A 61 -1.22 -4.58 -13.85
C PRO A 61 -2.09 -4.20 -12.65
N SER A 62 -2.50 -5.17 -11.83
CA SER A 62 -3.31 -4.91 -10.63
C SER A 62 -2.95 -5.91 -9.54
N VAL A 63 -2.24 -5.44 -8.52
CA VAL A 63 -1.73 -6.29 -7.43
C VAL A 63 -2.50 -5.98 -6.15
N LEU A 64 -2.94 -7.03 -5.46
CA LEU A 64 -3.67 -6.94 -4.20
C LEU A 64 -2.74 -7.18 -3.02
N VAL A 65 -2.83 -6.29 -2.03
CA VAL A 65 -2.21 -6.46 -0.71
C VAL A 65 -3.36 -6.48 0.31
N GLU A 66 -3.39 -7.52 1.11
CA GLU A 66 -4.52 -7.74 2.01
C GLU A 66 -4.08 -8.00 3.45
N PRO A 67 -4.91 -7.62 4.44
CA PRO A 67 -4.61 -7.90 5.83
C PRO A 67 -4.76 -9.39 6.13
N ALA A 68 -3.93 -9.90 7.05
CA ALA A 68 -4.01 -11.29 7.52
C ALA A 68 -5.36 -11.57 8.21
N VAL A 69 -5.89 -10.58 8.93
CA VAL A 69 -7.25 -10.63 9.47
C VAL A 69 -8.16 -10.00 8.42
N PRO A 70 -9.12 -10.78 7.84
CA PRO A 70 -9.98 -10.25 6.78
C PRO A 70 -10.74 -8.98 7.19
N GLY A 71 -10.84 -8.05 6.27
CA GLY A 71 -11.56 -6.80 6.46
C GLY A 71 -10.92 -5.64 5.70
N PRO A 72 -11.63 -4.50 5.62
CA PRO A 72 -11.10 -3.30 5.00
C PRO A 72 -10.11 -2.58 5.93
N PRO A 73 -9.20 -1.76 5.33
CA PRO A 73 -9.04 -1.64 3.90
C PRO A 73 -8.11 -2.71 3.33
N ARG A 74 -8.43 -3.21 2.13
CA ARG A 74 -7.43 -3.87 1.31
C ARG A 74 -6.73 -2.80 0.49
N LEU A 75 -5.54 -3.11 -0.03
CA LEU A 75 -4.80 -2.19 -0.88
C LEU A 75 -4.65 -2.80 -2.26
N PHE A 76 -4.96 -2.03 -3.30
CA PHE A 76 -4.67 -2.40 -4.68
C PHE A 76 -3.63 -1.45 -5.25
N PHE A 77 -2.79 -1.99 -6.13
CA PHE A 77 -1.77 -1.23 -6.84
C PHE A 77 -2.02 -1.45 -8.33
N THR A 78 -2.40 -0.38 -9.03
CA THR A 78 -2.92 -0.47 -10.39
C THR A 78 -2.03 0.32 -11.34
N LEU A 79 -1.61 -0.33 -12.42
CA LEU A 79 -0.76 0.29 -13.44
C LEU A 79 -1.51 1.43 -14.12
N VAL A 80 -0.89 2.61 -14.14
CA VAL A 80 -1.36 3.78 -14.87
C VAL A 80 -0.20 4.38 -15.66
N PRO A 81 -0.48 5.03 -16.82
CA PRO A 81 0.59 5.66 -17.61
C PRO A 81 1.02 7.01 -17.05
N GLU A 82 0.17 7.69 -16.26
CA GLU A 82 0.46 9.01 -15.74
C GLU A 82 1.50 8.94 -14.61
N PRO A 83 2.61 9.68 -14.68
CA PRO A 83 3.57 9.71 -13.58
C PRO A 83 3.05 10.55 -12.42
N LYS A 84 3.54 10.24 -11.22
CA LYS A 84 3.32 11.08 -10.03
C LYS A 84 4.12 12.37 -10.18
N THR A 85 3.46 13.53 -10.30
CA THR A 85 4.11 14.82 -10.50
C THR A 85 3.80 15.87 -9.46
N VAL A 86 2.64 15.76 -8.78
CA VAL A 86 2.20 16.72 -7.76
C VAL A 86 1.97 16.00 -6.44
N LYS A 87 1.85 16.79 -5.36
CA LYS A 87 1.55 16.22 -4.04
C LYS A 87 0.24 15.45 -4.08
N ASN A 88 0.24 14.25 -3.49
CA ASN A 88 -0.98 13.45 -3.35
C ASN A 88 -2.03 14.22 -2.55
N ARG A 89 -3.28 14.11 -2.97
CA ARG A 89 -4.41 14.75 -2.29
C ARG A 89 -4.92 13.92 -1.11
N VAL A 90 -4.53 12.65 -1.03
CA VAL A 90 -4.77 11.77 0.11
C VAL A 90 -3.42 11.17 0.50
N HIS A 91 -3.10 11.19 1.79
CA HIS A 91 -1.92 10.48 2.30
C HIS A 91 -2.31 9.62 3.48
N LEU A 92 -1.53 8.59 3.74
CA LEU A 92 -1.75 7.69 4.86
C LEU A 92 -0.94 8.15 6.07
N ASP A 93 -1.54 8.02 7.26
CA ASP A 93 -0.83 8.16 8.53
C ASP A 93 -0.62 6.76 9.11
N LEU A 94 0.62 6.40 9.36
CA LEU A 94 0.98 5.15 10.03
C LEU A 94 1.29 5.44 11.49
N ARG A 95 1.03 4.48 12.37
CA ARG A 95 1.29 4.61 13.81
C ARG A 95 2.39 3.64 14.22
N ALA A 96 3.39 4.13 14.95
CA ALA A 96 4.50 3.33 15.43
C ALA A 96 4.90 3.79 16.84
N ALA A 97 5.36 2.84 17.65
CA ALA A 97 5.81 3.17 19.01
C ALA A 97 7.00 4.13 19.00
N ASP A 98 7.90 4.00 18.02
CA ASP A 98 9.06 4.86 17.82
C ASP A 98 9.09 5.31 16.36
N PRO A 99 8.53 6.49 16.03
CA PRO A 99 8.47 6.96 14.64
C PRO A 99 9.85 7.09 13.97
N ASP A 100 10.89 7.50 14.69
CA ASP A 100 12.22 7.62 14.10
C ASP A 100 12.81 6.26 13.72
N ALA A 101 12.68 5.26 14.60
CA ALA A 101 13.15 3.91 14.31
C ALA A 101 12.35 3.29 13.15
N GLU A 102 11.06 3.51 13.12
CA GLU A 102 10.21 3.01 12.03
C GLU A 102 10.54 3.69 10.70
N ALA A 103 10.76 5.01 10.72
CA ALA A 103 11.19 5.72 9.52
C ALA A 103 12.50 5.14 8.96
N ALA A 104 13.46 4.83 9.83
CA ALA A 104 14.72 4.20 9.42
C ALA A 104 14.47 2.83 8.77
N ARG A 105 13.57 2.02 9.35
CA ARG A 105 13.20 0.71 8.77
C ARG A 105 12.58 0.88 7.38
N LEU A 106 11.65 1.83 7.23
CA LEU A 106 10.96 2.09 5.97
C LEU A 106 11.93 2.60 4.89
N VAL A 107 12.92 3.41 5.26
CA VAL A 107 13.96 3.83 4.33
C VAL A 107 14.78 2.64 3.83
N ARG A 108 15.09 1.68 4.70
CA ARG A 108 15.76 0.44 4.27
C ARG A 108 14.92 -0.39 3.31
N LEU A 109 13.59 -0.28 3.39
CA LEU A 109 12.69 -0.96 2.45
C LEU A 109 12.52 -0.22 1.11
N GLY A 110 12.95 1.02 1.02
CA GLY A 110 12.88 1.80 -0.22
C GLY A 110 12.20 3.15 -0.12
N ALA A 111 11.72 3.57 1.05
CA ALA A 111 11.16 4.90 1.24
C ALA A 111 12.25 5.97 1.27
N THR A 112 11.85 7.22 1.04
CA THR A 112 12.70 8.39 1.19
C THR A 112 12.14 9.26 2.32
N GLN A 113 12.98 9.64 3.27
CA GLN A 113 12.55 10.58 4.30
C GLN A 113 12.55 12.00 3.73
N LEU A 114 11.40 12.68 3.83
CA LEU A 114 11.22 14.03 3.32
C LEU A 114 11.42 15.09 4.40
N ALA A 115 10.91 14.83 5.61
CA ALA A 115 11.00 15.79 6.72
C ALA A 115 10.83 15.05 8.04
N ARG A 116 11.50 15.58 9.07
CA ARG A 116 11.23 15.19 10.44
C ARG A 116 10.63 16.42 11.15
N LEU A 117 9.42 16.25 11.65
CA LEU A 117 8.67 17.30 12.31
C LEU A 117 8.57 16.99 13.79
N ASP A 118 8.04 17.95 14.58
CA ASP A 118 7.84 17.69 15.99
C ASP A 118 6.75 16.61 16.17
N GLY A 119 7.18 15.42 16.57
CA GLY A 119 6.30 14.30 16.85
C GLY A 119 6.03 13.34 15.70
N TRP A 120 6.42 13.64 14.46
CA TRP A 120 6.23 12.69 13.35
C TRP A 120 7.26 12.86 12.24
N VAL A 121 7.30 11.89 11.34
CA VAL A 121 8.21 11.87 10.18
C VAL A 121 7.38 11.75 8.91
N THR A 122 7.67 12.58 7.93
CA THR A 122 7.08 12.49 6.60
C THR A 122 8.05 11.77 5.65
N LEU A 123 7.54 10.77 4.95
CA LEU A 123 8.31 9.98 3.98
C LEU A 123 7.58 9.95 2.64
N ALA A 124 8.29 9.48 1.62
CA ALA A 124 7.70 9.09 0.33
C ALA A 124 7.96 7.61 0.11
N ASP A 125 6.98 6.91 -0.46
CA ASP A 125 7.17 5.53 -0.87
C ASP A 125 8.07 5.46 -2.12
N PRO A 126 8.43 4.26 -2.62
CA PRO A 126 9.34 4.15 -3.78
C PRO A 126 8.86 4.85 -5.04
N GLU A 127 7.58 5.18 -5.16
CA GLU A 127 7.04 5.92 -6.31
C GLU A 127 6.71 7.38 -5.97
N GLY A 128 7.12 7.85 -4.80
CA GLY A 128 6.98 9.26 -4.42
C GLY A 128 5.69 9.60 -3.69
N ASN A 129 4.86 8.63 -3.33
CA ASN A 129 3.63 8.89 -2.58
C ASN A 129 3.97 9.27 -1.14
N GLU A 130 3.54 10.45 -0.71
CA GLU A 130 3.80 10.97 0.63
C GLU A 130 2.97 10.22 1.67
N PHE A 131 3.57 9.94 2.82
CA PHE A 131 2.88 9.39 3.99
C PHE A 131 3.61 9.80 5.26
N ASP A 132 2.93 9.70 6.39
CA ASP A 132 3.49 10.09 7.68
C ASP A 132 3.58 8.90 8.62
N VAL A 133 4.57 8.92 9.50
CA VAL A 133 4.67 8.01 10.64
C VAL A 133 4.55 8.83 11.91
N LEU A 134 3.53 8.51 12.71
CA LEU A 134 3.20 9.20 13.94
C LEU A 134 3.29 8.22 15.12
N PRO A 135 3.42 8.74 16.35
CA PRO A 135 3.39 7.86 17.52
C PRO A 135 2.02 7.22 17.70
N VAL A 136 1.98 6.05 18.34
CA VAL A 136 0.71 5.44 18.76
C VAL A 136 -0.01 6.35 19.74
N GLN A 137 -1.33 6.33 19.68
CA GLN A 137 -2.19 7.11 20.57
C GLN A 137 -2.44 6.39 21.87
#